data_25b318b49d0679b790e353f0c7eb4fb4
#
_entry.id   25b318b49d0679b790e353f0c7eb4fb4
#
_cell.length_a   1.000
_cell.length_b   1.000
_cell.length_c   1.000
_cell.angle_alpha   90.00
_cell.angle_beta   90.00
_cell.angle_gamma   90.00
#
_symmetry.space_group_name_H-M   'P 1'
#
loop_
_entity.id
_entity.type
_entity.pdbx_description
1 polymer ?
#
loop_
_entity_poly.entity_id
_entity_poly.type
_entity_poly.pdbx_seq_one_letter_code
_entity_poly.pdbx_strand_id
1 'polypeptide(L)'
;MNRQDGKYRKKIYASQFKDVSDEQVIFDLFLLTSVKYNSNTRGVKWLEVKLQDNTGFISGRIWADKIRSEYETMAGKPVFVKGTVNYYAGRPEITIEMLRVVKDGEFDLSEFCRMVEPTAVSKYIDLMRSMVSKIENGLLRDFVGHILTEETLQEMSTLPVDLHGHHNYRGGLLEHTFEVSWGAFFQTQATGPVRRYPINKDLVSAGALLHDIDVIGRIMHNGYGYREKAFHGLIGSLPLYDILTAARVEAKLPDNLFAHLLHIIEASHETGVAKTAEAMVVRSANLLSIEYNRLEDTLWSCKTESGDCVWSRTMEREVYRFGKEKQDGDTDTPENSEAH
;
A
#
# COMPACT_ATOMS: atom_id res chain seq x y z
N MET A 1 20.58 -21.51 -8.28
CA MET A 1 19.91 -20.20 -8.36
C MET A 1 20.81 -19.27 -9.15
N ASN A 2 20.23 -18.55 -10.12
CA ASN A 2 21.00 -17.56 -10.86
C ASN A 2 21.15 -16.31 -10.02
N ARG A 3 22.37 -15.83 -9.85
CA ARG A 3 22.69 -14.49 -9.33
C ARG A 3 22.92 -13.57 -10.52
N GLN A 4 22.31 -12.40 -10.49
CA GLN A 4 22.59 -11.30 -11.40
C GLN A 4 22.99 -10.10 -10.55
N ASP A 5 24.12 -9.49 -10.83
CA ASP A 5 24.69 -8.36 -10.06
C ASP A 5 24.81 -8.64 -8.54
N GLY A 6 25.16 -9.88 -8.17
CA GLY A 6 25.28 -10.31 -6.77
C GLY A 6 23.95 -10.65 -6.09
N LYS A 7 22.82 -10.34 -6.69
CA LYS A 7 21.47 -10.57 -6.14
C LYS A 7 20.84 -11.85 -6.68
N TYR A 8 20.05 -12.51 -5.85
CA TYR A 8 19.21 -13.62 -6.29
C TYR A 8 17.99 -13.07 -7.02
N ARG A 9 17.58 -13.73 -8.08
CA ARG A 9 16.38 -13.40 -8.85
C ARG A 9 15.25 -14.38 -8.56
N LYS A 10 14.06 -13.85 -8.37
CA LYS A 10 12.82 -14.59 -8.23
C LYS A 10 12.46 -15.26 -9.56
N LYS A 11 11.82 -16.44 -9.51
CA LYS A 11 11.45 -17.23 -10.69
C LYS A 11 9.95 -17.41 -10.82
N ILE A 12 9.26 -17.61 -9.71
CA ILE A 12 7.82 -17.87 -9.67
C ILE A 12 7.16 -16.84 -8.74
N TYR A 13 6.22 -16.11 -9.27
CA TYR A 13 5.47 -15.09 -8.54
C TYR A 13 4.17 -15.67 -7.98
N ALA A 14 3.67 -15.09 -6.87
CA ALA A 14 2.47 -15.55 -6.17
C ALA A 14 1.24 -15.64 -7.09
N SER A 15 1.08 -14.69 -8.02
CA SER A 15 0.00 -14.70 -9.01
C SER A 15 0.04 -15.87 -9.99
N GLN A 16 1.21 -16.50 -10.19
CA GLN A 16 1.42 -17.61 -11.13
C GLN A 16 1.14 -18.98 -10.51
N PHE A 17 0.97 -19.07 -9.16
CA PHE A 17 0.80 -20.38 -8.50
C PHE A 17 -0.46 -21.12 -8.92
N LYS A 18 -1.47 -20.43 -9.44
CA LYS A 18 -2.66 -21.06 -10.02
C LYS A 18 -2.35 -21.93 -11.24
N ASP A 19 -1.24 -21.64 -11.94
CA ASP A 19 -0.80 -22.31 -13.16
C ASP A 19 0.34 -23.31 -12.89
N VAL A 20 0.81 -23.43 -11.64
CA VAL A 20 1.86 -24.37 -11.23
C VAL A 20 1.26 -25.76 -11.03
N SER A 21 1.90 -26.80 -11.56
CA SER A 21 1.43 -28.16 -11.42
C SER A 21 1.45 -28.64 -9.96
N ASP A 22 0.47 -29.49 -9.61
CA ASP A 22 0.49 -30.21 -8.34
C ASP A 22 1.76 -31.04 -8.20
N GLU A 23 2.26 -31.17 -6.97
CA GLU A 23 3.54 -31.84 -6.65
C GLU A 23 4.80 -31.21 -7.24
N GLN A 24 4.71 -30.04 -7.88
CA GLN A 24 5.89 -29.34 -8.36
C GLN A 24 6.78 -28.87 -7.22
N VAL A 25 8.06 -29.25 -7.24
CA VAL A 25 9.06 -28.77 -6.28
C VAL A 25 9.50 -27.36 -6.68
N ILE A 26 9.46 -26.44 -5.71
CA ILE A 26 9.92 -25.07 -5.88
C ILE A 26 11.12 -24.80 -4.97
N PHE A 27 11.98 -23.88 -5.42
CA PHE A 27 13.04 -23.29 -4.63
C PHE A 27 13.17 -21.83 -5.05
N ASP A 28 12.54 -20.92 -4.28
CA ASP A 28 12.43 -19.52 -4.65
C ASP A 28 12.37 -18.58 -3.43
N LEU A 29 12.34 -17.30 -3.70
CA LEU A 29 12.40 -16.20 -2.75
C LEU A 29 11.01 -15.65 -2.44
N PHE A 30 10.76 -15.35 -1.17
CA PHE A 30 9.54 -14.66 -0.71
C PHE A 30 9.84 -13.81 0.52
N LEU A 31 9.01 -12.81 0.77
CA LEU A 31 8.93 -12.15 2.06
C LEU A 31 8.03 -12.99 2.98
N LEU A 32 8.56 -13.44 4.09
CA LEU A 32 7.78 -14.16 5.12
C LEU A 32 7.03 -13.15 5.99
N THR A 33 5.73 -12.97 5.76
CA THR A 33 4.95 -11.93 6.46
C THR A 33 4.33 -12.39 7.77
N SER A 34 3.99 -13.68 7.89
CA SER A 34 3.48 -14.22 9.14
C SER A 34 3.84 -15.68 9.36
N VAL A 35 3.94 -16.07 10.63
CA VAL A 35 4.14 -17.44 11.10
C VAL A 35 3.15 -17.69 12.24
N LYS A 36 2.32 -18.72 12.13
CA LYS A 36 1.31 -19.07 13.14
C LYS A 36 1.34 -20.57 13.45
N TYR A 37 1.32 -20.93 14.72
CA TYR A 37 1.10 -22.31 15.13
C TYR A 37 -0.36 -22.70 14.97
N ASN A 38 -0.57 -23.86 14.36
CA ASN A 38 -1.88 -24.46 14.19
C ASN A 38 -1.88 -25.91 14.63
N SER A 39 -3.05 -26.43 14.98
CA SER A 39 -3.27 -27.86 15.23
C SER A 39 -4.69 -28.25 14.83
N ASN A 40 -4.86 -29.48 14.37
CA ASN A 40 -6.19 -30.01 14.11
C ASN A 40 -6.76 -30.76 15.33
N THR A 41 -8.01 -31.18 15.20
CA THR A 41 -8.73 -31.95 16.26
C THR A 41 -8.07 -33.31 16.60
N ARG A 42 -7.18 -33.83 15.73
CA ARG A 42 -6.41 -35.06 15.94
C ARG A 42 -5.04 -34.80 16.55
N GLY A 43 -4.73 -33.54 16.93
CA GLY A 43 -3.47 -33.19 17.58
C GLY A 43 -2.28 -33.04 16.63
N VAL A 44 -2.48 -33.12 15.30
CA VAL A 44 -1.42 -32.85 14.33
C VAL A 44 -1.12 -31.36 14.34
N LYS A 45 0.15 -31.00 14.54
CA LYS A 45 0.63 -29.62 14.63
C LYS A 45 1.36 -29.23 13.34
N TRP A 46 1.23 -27.96 12.96
CA TRP A 46 2.00 -27.36 11.87
C TRP A 46 2.19 -25.88 12.09
N LEU A 47 3.16 -25.27 11.38
CA LEU A 47 3.22 -23.82 11.20
C LEU A 47 2.51 -23.47 9.91
N GLU A 48 1.58 -22.54 9.99
CA GLU A 48 1.04 -21.83 8.84
C GLU A 48 1.88 -20.59 8.62
N VAL A 49 2.34 -20.39 7.39
CA VAL A 49 3.13 -19.22 7.00
C VAL A 49 2.48 -18.51 5.84
N LYS A 50 2.61 -17.19 5.80
CA LYS A 50 2.17 -16.35 4.69
C LYS A 50 3.42 -15.81 4.00
N LEU A 51 3.54 -16.12 2.72
CA LEU A 51 4.65 -15.74 1.85
C LEU A 51 4.15 -14.69 0.88
N GLN A 52 4.90 -13.61 0.72
CA GLN A 52 4.54 -12.47 -0.11
C GLN A 52 5.58 -12.23 -1.19
N ASP A 53 5.11 -11.78 -2.34
CA ASP A 53 5.90 -11.05 -3.32
C ASP A 53 5.10 -9.84 -3.87
N ASN A 54 5.66 -9.10 -4.82
CA ASN A 54 5.03 -7.90 -5.37
C ASN A 54 3.76 -8.17 -6.19
N THR A 55 3.40 -9.44 -6.42
CA THR A 55 2.18 -9.83 -7.15
C THR A 55 1.08 -10.38 -6.24
N GLY A 56 1.39 -10.64 -4.97
CA GLY A 56 0.41 -11.13 -4.01
C GLY A 56 0.98 -12.05 -2.92
N PHE A 57 0.15 -12.96 -2.44
CA PHE A 57 0.45 -13.86 -1.33
C PHE A 57 0.21 -15.31 -1.71
N ILE A 58 1.03 -16.20 -1.16
CA ILE A 58 0.81 -17.65 -1.16
C ILE A 58 0.91 -18.20 0.25
N SER A 59 0.01 -19.10 0.63
CA SER A 59 0.08 -19.80 1.91
C SER A 59 1.10 -20.92 1.85
N GLY A 60 1.75 -21.18 2.97
CA GLY A 60 2.64 -22.33 3.13
C GLY A 60 2.41 -23.03 4.45
N ARG A 61 2.75 -24.31 4.48
CA ARG A 61 2.63 -25.17 5.66
C ARG A 61 3.93 -25.89 5.96
N ILE A 62 4.36 -25.88 7.21
CA ILE A 62 5.50 -26.62 7.72
C ILE A 62 5.01 -27.62 8.72
N TRP A 63 5.16 -28.91 8.42
CA TRP A 63 4.72 -29.99 9.31
C TRP A 63 5.62 -30.11 10.55
N ALA A 64 5.10 -30.69 11.61
CA ALA A 64 5.72 -30.73 12.94
C ALA A 64 7.17 -31.25 12.94
N ASP A 65 7.48 -32.24 12.11
CA ASP A 65 8.81 -32.86 11.96
C ASP A 65 9.83 -31.96 11.28
N LYS A 66 9.40 -30.90 10.61
CA LYS A 66 10.23 -29.90 9.90
C LYS A 66 10.30 -28.55 10.62
N ILE A 67 9.55 -28.37 11.71
CA ILE A 67 9.54 -27.11 12.45
C ILE A 67 10.90 -26.92 13.16
N ARG A 68 11.46 -25.71 12.99
CA ARG A 68 12.65 -25.24 13.71
C ARG A 68 12.29 -24.03 14.54
N SER A 69 12.90 -23.88 15.70
CA SER A 69 12.64 -22.77 16.63
C SER A 69 12.92 -21.39 16.05
N GLU A 70 13.88 -21.29 15.13
CA GLU A 70 14.22 -20.02 14.47
C GLU A 70 13.15 -19.51 13.49
N TYR A 71 12.22 -20.34 13.01
CA TYR A 71 11.26 -19.95 11.98
C TYR A 71 10.32 -18.83 12.42
N GLU A 72 9.96 -18.78 13.72
CA GLU A 72 9.14 -17.71 14.26
C GLU A 72 9.82 -16.34 14.17
N THR A 73 11.14 -16.30 14.32
CA THR A 73 11.92 -15.06 14.29
C THR A 73 12.23 -14.58 12.87
N MET A 74 11.79 -15.33 11.85
CA MET A 74 12.00 -14.97 10.45
C MET A 74 10.86 -14.11 9.87
N ALA A 75 9.76 -13.91 10.60
CA ALA A 75 8.67 -13.05 10.15
C ALA A 75 9.20 -11.61 9.86
N GLY A 76 8.76 -11.03 8.75
CA GLY A 76 9.26 -9.75 8.24
C GLY A 76 10.57 -9.82 7.46
N LYS A 77 11.13 -11.01 7.21
CA LYS A 77 12.40 -11.17 6.50
C LYS A 77 12.21 -11.86 5.15
N PRO A 78 13.04 -11.50 4.15
CA PRO A 78 13.15 -12.28 2.92
C PRO A 78 13.74 -13.66 3.21
N VAL A 79 13.11 -14.69 2.66
CA VAL A 79 13.50 -16.09 2.87
C VAL A 79 13.58 -16.84 1.56
N PHE A 80 14.50 -17.80 1.48
CA PHE A 80 14.41 -18.90 0.55
C PHE A 80 13.43 -19.92 1.08
N VAL A 81 12.54 -20.35 0.21
CA VAL A 81 11.55 -21.38 0.46
C VAL A 81 11.87 -22.55 -0.44
N LYS A 82 12.15 -23.71 0.13
CA LYS A 82 12.14 -25.00 -0.56
C LYS A 82 10.89 -25.77 -0.13
N GLY A 83 10.10 -26.23 -1.08
CA GLY A 83 8.88 -26.96 -0.80
C GLY A 83 8.22 -27.51 -2.05
N THR A 84 7.09 -28.15 -1.86
CA THR A 84 6.27 -28.74 -2.91
C THR A 84 4.93 -28.04 -2.96
N VAL A 85 4.49 -27.67 -4.16
CA VAL A 85 3.15 -27.09 -4.37
C VAL A 85 2.11 -28.20 -4.26
N ASN A 86 1.07 -27.97 -3.47
CA ASN A 86 -0.07 -28.86 -3.33
C ASN A 86 -1.36 -28.05 -3.45
N TYR A 87 -2.43 -28.67 -3.93
CA TYR A 87 -3.73 -28.03 -4.02
C TYR A 87 -4.64 -28.51 -2.89
N TYR A 88 -5.07 -27.60 -2.05
CA TYR A 88 -6.03 -27.86 -0.99
C TYR A 88 -7.34 -27.09 -1.23
N ALA A 89 -8.43 -27.81 -1.37
CA ALA A 89 -9.74 -27.24 -1.73
C ALA A 89 -9.68 -26.32 -2.97
N GLY A 90 -8.89 -26.72 -3.99
CA GLY A 90 -8.72 -25.96 -5.23
C GLY A 90 -7.80 -24.73 -5.13
N ARG A 91 -7.13 -24.52 -4.00
CA ARG A 91 -6.19 -23.42 -3.79
C ARG A 91 -4.77 -23.95 -3.66
N PRO A 92 -3.79 -23.32 -4.34
CA PRO A 92 -2.39 -23.72 -4.21
C PRO A 92 -1.87 -23.34 -2.81
N GLU A 93 -1.10 -24.25 -2.23
CA GLU A 93 -0.39 -24.07 -0.94
C GLU A 93 0.99 -24.72 -1.08
N ILE A 94 2.01 -24.20 -0.41
CA ILE A 94 3.36 -24.75 -0.43
C ILE A 94 3.57 -25.61 0.83
N THR A 95 3.76 -26.91 0.68
CA THR A 95 4.30 -27.75 1.75
C THR A 95 5.81 -27.49 1.84
N ILE A 96 6.21 -26.79 2.88
CA ILE A 96 7.56 -26.25 3.04
C ILE A 96 8.46 -27.27 3.74
N GLU A 97 9.58 -27.58 3.12
CA GLU A 97 10.63 -28.42 3.68
C GLU A 97 11.69 -27.60 4.43
N MET A 98 11.98 -26.38 3.93
CA MET A 98 13.04 -25.53 4.46
C MET A 98 12.74 -24.05 4.24
N LEU A 99 12.99 -23.25 5.27
CA LEU A 99 13.12 -21.80 5.19
C LEU A 99 14.55 -21.39 5.54
N ARG A 100 15.08 -20.38 4.85
CA ARG A 100 16.38 -19.79 5.13
C ARG A 100 16.35 -18.29 4.85
N VAL A 101 16.71 -17.48 5.83
CA VAL A 101 16.80 -16.01 5.65
C VAL A 101 17.84 -15.68 4.58
N VAL A 102 17.54 -14.71 3.74
CA VAL A 102 18.44 -14.12 2.75
C VAL A 102 19.09 -12.89 3.37
N LYS A 103 20.38 -12.67 3.11
CA LYS A 103 21.12 -11.54 3.64
C LYS A 103 20.75 -10.26 2.91
N ASP A 104 20.84 -9.15 3.62
CA ASP A 104 20.66 -7.82 3.05
C ASP A 104 21.66 -7.61 1.88
N GLY A 105 21.16 -6.99 0.81
CA GLY A 105 21.94 -6.77 -0.41
C GLY A 105 21.96 -7.97 -1.39
N GLU A 106 21.52 -9.16 -0.99
CA GLU A 106 21.48 -10.34 -1.87
C GLU A 106 20.13 -10.47 -2.62
N PHE A 107 19.19 -9.55 -2.46
CA PHE A 107 17.88 -9.55 -3.09
C PHE A 107 17.47 -8.16 -3.57
N ASP A 108 16.44 -8.07 -4.39
CA ASP A 108 15.78 -6.83 -4.77
C ASP A 108 14.44 -6.73 -4.03
N LEU A 109 14.26 -5.67 -3.22
CA LEU A 109 13.06 -5.49 -2.43
C LEU A 109 11.81 -5.32 -3.30
N SER A 110 11.95 -4.76 -4.50
CA SER A 110 10.84 -4.60 -5.45
C SER A 110 10.24 -5.92 -5.94
N GLU A 111 10.95 -7.03 -5.82
CA GLU A 111 10.42 -8.36 -6.12
C GLU A 111 9.46 -8.90 -5.04
N PHE A 112 9.52 -8.35 -3.81
CA PHE A 112 8.75 -8.84 -2.66
C PHE A 112 7.58 -7.97 -2.26
N CYS A 113 7.68 -6.68 -2.51
CA CYS A 113 6.61 -5.75 -2.18
C CYS A 113 6.48 -4.69 -3.26
N ARG A 114 5.25 -4.32 -3.57
CA ARG A 114 4.97 -3.12 -4.34
C ARG A 114 5.54 -1.93 -3.59
N MET A 115 6.09 -0.98 -4.31
CA MET A 115 6.65 0.23 -3.72
C MET A 115 6.56 1.38 -4.71
N VAL A 116 6.48 2.58 -4.17
CA VAL A 116 6.58 3.79 -4.96
C VAL A 116 8.01 3.92 -5.48
N GLU A 117 8.15 4.25 -6.76
CA GLU A 117 9.46 4.43 -7.39
C GLU A 117 10.26 5.55 -6.70
N PRO A 118 11.57 5.37 -6.43
CA PRO A 118 12.38 6.37 -5.71
C PRO A 118 12.35 7.76 -6.33
N THR A 119 12.30 7.84 -7.66
CA THR A 119 12.18 9.12 -8.39
C THR A 119 10.82 9.79 -8.17
N ALA A 120 9.75 9.02 -8.03
CA ALA A 120 8.42 9.54 -7.69
C ALA A 120 8.36 9.99 -6.23
N VAL A 121 8.98 9.26 -5.30
CA VAL A 121 9.09 9.65 -3.89
C VAL A 121 9.67 11.04 -3.74
N SER A 122 10.85 11.31 -4.34
CA SER A 122 11.48 12.63 -4.28
C SER A 122 10.58 13.73 -4.85
N LYS A 123 9.93 13.45 -5.99
CA LYS A 123 9.00 14.39 -6.62
C LYS A 123 7.78 14.69 -5.74
N TYR A 124 7.18 13.67 -5.10
CA TYR A 124 6.04 13.88 -4.20
C TYR A 124 6.41 14.72 -2.98
N ILE A 125 7.56 14.45 -2.36
CA ILE A 125 8.08 15.25 -1.24
C ILE A 125 8.24 16.72 -1.65
N ASP A 126 8.88 17.00 -2.77
CA ASP A 126 9.09 18.38 -3.24
C ASP A 126 7.78 19.11 -3.57
N LEU A 127 6.82 18.40 -4.16
CA LEU A 127 5.50 18.96 -4.46
C LEU A 127 4.70 19.23 -3.16
N MET A 128 4.73 18.32 -2.19
CA MET A 128 4.07 18.53 -0.89
C MET A 128 4.67 19.73 -0.14
N ARG A 129 6.00 19.87 -0.12
CA ARG A 129 6.67 21.08 0.43
C ARG A 129 6.23 22.35 -0.28
N SER A 130 6.13 22.31 -1.61
CA SER A 130 5.60 23.43 -2.38
C SER A 130 4.15 23.77 -2.03
N MET A 131 3.31 22.76 -1.76
CA MET A 131 1.93 22.96 -1.32
C MET A 131 1.87 23.60 0.07
N VAL A 132 2.69 23.16 1.02
CA VAL A 132 2.80 23.78 2.35
C VAL A 132 3.21 25.26 2.22
N SER A 133 4.21 25.57 1.39
CA SER A 133 4.70 26.94 1.19
C SER A 133 3.67 27.90 0.58
N LYS A 134 2.67 27.34 -0.14
CA LYS A 134 1.58 28.11 -0.77
C LYS A 134 0.37 28.36 0.15
N ILE A 135 0.35 27.82 1.36
CA ILE A 135 -0.65 28.17 2.36
C ILE A 135 -0.42 29.65 2.75
N GLU A 136 -1.39 30.52 2.45
CA GLU A 136 -1.28 31.95 2.68
C GLU A 136 -1.40 32.31 4.16
N ASN A 137 -2.28 31.61 4.91
CA ASN A 137 -2.42 31.78 6.34
C ASN A 137 -1.16 31.28 7.07
N GLY A 138 -0.38 32.20 7.64
CA GLY A 138 0.89 31.90 8.30
C GLY A 138 0.77 30.90 9.44
N LEU A 139 -0.31 31.00 10.27
CA LEU A 139 -0.51 30.07 11.40
C LEU A 139 -0.82 28.64 10.93
N LEU A 140 -1.62 28.48 9.86
CA LEU A 140 -1.88 27.16 9.26
C LEU A 140 -0.62 26.60 8.59
N ARG A 141 0.13 27.44 7.89
CA ARG A 141 1.39 27.04 7.27
C ARG A 141 2.40 26.55 8.30
N ASP A 142 2.58 27.29 9.38
CA ASP A 142 3.48 26.94 10.46
C ASP A 142 3.02 25.66 11.16
N PHE A 143 1.71 25.53 11.41
CA PHE A 143 1.11 24.32 11.97
C PHE A 143 1.40 23.07 11.12
N VAL A 144 1.13 23.14 9.82
CA VAL A 144 1.42 22.01 8.90
C VAL A 144 2.93 21.73 8.82
N GLY A 145 3.77 22.79 8.81
CA GLY A 145 5.22 22.69 8.81
C GLY A 145 5.80 22.01 10.05
N HIS A 146 5.21 22.21 11.23
CA HIS A 146 5.62 21.51 12.45
C HIS A 146 5.33 19.99 12.40
N ILE A 147 4.35 19.57 11.61
CA ILE A 147 3.97 18.16 11.46
C ILE A 147 4.73 17.50 10.30
N LEU A 148 4.71 18.12 9.13
CA LEU A 148 5.36 17.59 7.91
C LEU A 148 6.83 18.00 7.83
N THR A 149 7.59 17.58 8.84
CA THR A 149 9.06 17.74 8.84
C THR A 149 9.72 16.84 7.81
N GLU A 150 11.03 16.99 7.59
CA GLU A 150 11.79 16.09 6.74
C GLU A 150 11.69 14.64 7.20
N GLU A 151 11.83 14.42 8.50
CA GLU A 151 11.74 13.09 9.12
C GLU A 151 10.36 12.48 8.89
N THR A 152 9.29 13.25 9.07
CA THR A 152 7.92 12.82 8.84
C THR A 152 7.70 12.41 7.37
N LEU A 153 8.14 13.24 6.42
CA LEU A 153 8.01 12.93 4.98
C LEU A 153 8.82 11.69 4.58
N GLN A 154 10.01 11.51 5.16
CA GLN A 154 10.80 10.30 4.95
C GLN A 154 10.11 9.06 5.55
N GLU A 155 9.52 9.15 6.74
CA GLU A 155 8.75 8.06 7.32
C GLU A 155 7.54 7.71 6.46
N MET A 156 6.75 8.71 6.00
CA MET A 156 5.63 8.51 5.06
C MET A 156 6.07 7.81 3.77
N SER A 157 7.27 8.09 3.26
CA SER A 157 7.81 7.45 2.06
C SER A 157 8.11 5.96 2.21
N THR A 158 8.04 5.45 3.43
CA THR A 158 8.32 4.05 3.75
C THR A 158 7.12 3.28 4.26
N LEU A 159 6.03 3.95 4.65
CA LEU A 159 4.84 3.34 5.22
C LEU A 159 3.72 3.12 4.18
N PRO A 160 2.89 2.07 4.33
CA PRO A 160 1.61 1.95 3.65
C PRO A 160 0.57 2.83 4.35
N VAL A 161 -0.57 3.08 3.71
CA VAL A 161 -1.74 3.69 4.37
C VAL A 161 -2.42 2.68 5.30
N ASP A 162 -2.58 1.45 4.82
CA ASP A 162 -3.29 0.38 5.53
C ASP A 162 -2.56 -0.95 5.32
N LEU A 163 -2.79 -1.93 6.19
CA LEU A 163 -2.20 -3.26 6.07
C LEU A 163 -2.99 -4.21 5.16
N HIS A 164 -4.26 -3.90 4.90
CA HIS A 164 -5.20 -4.77 4.17
C HIS A 164 -6.11 -4.01 3.20
N GLY A 165 -6.09 -2.66 3.25
CA GLY A 165 -6.91 -1.77 2.45
C GLY A 165 -6.18 -1.22 1.22
N HIS A 166 -6.45 0.04 0.89
CA HIS A 166 -5.84 0.75 -0.23
C HIS A 166 -4.40 1.19 0.08
N HIS A 167 -3.61 1.45 -0.96
CA HIS A 167 -2.21 1.88 -0.85
C HIS A 167 -1.38 1.04 0.13
N ASN A 168 -1.62 -0.28 0.12
CA ASN A 168 -0.98 -1.26 0.99
C ASN A 168 0.40 -1.65 0.43
N TYR A 169 1.29 -0.68 0.28
CA TYR A 169 2.65 -0.88 -0.21
C TYR A 169 3.60 0.21 0.31
N ARG A 170 4.89 -0.04 0.15
CA ARG A 170 5.93 0.88 0.61
C ARG A 170 5.83 2.23 -0.09
N GLY A 171 5.69 3.31 0.70
CA GLY A 171 5.49 4.67 0.22
C GLY A 171 4.03 5.00 -0.10
N GLY A 172 3.10 4.04 0.07
CA GLY A 172 1.68 4.25 -0.20
C GLY A 172 1.08 5.42 0.58
N LEU A 173 1.54 5.66 1.83
CA LEU A 173 1.09 6.80 2.62
C LEU A 173 1.49 8.14 1.96
N LEU A 174 2.71 8.26 1.48
CA LEU A 174 3.19 9.47 0.80
C LEU A 174 2.42 9.71 -0.50
N GLU A 175 2.28 8.67 -1.33
CA GLU A 175 1.58 8.73 -2.62
C GLU A 175 0.12 9.11 -2.45
N HIS A 176 -0.60 8.44 -1.57
CA HIS A 176 -2.00 8.72 -1.25
C HIS A 176 -2.20 10.16 -0.74
N THR A 177 -1.38 10.59 0.23
CA THR A 177 -1.45 11.95 0.76
C THR A 177 -1.20 12.99 -0.34
N PHE A 178 -0.25 12.72 -1.25
CA PHE A 178 -0.01 13.58 -2.41
C PHE A 178 -1.22 13.61 -3.36
N GLU A 179 -1.78 12.45 -3.72
CA GLU A 179 -2.95 12.35 -4.62
C GLU A 179 -4.16 13.11 -4.07
N VAL A 180 -4.46 12.90 -2.78
CA VAL A 180 -5.58 13.59 -2.10
C VAL A 180 -5.34 15.10 -2.07
N SER A 181 -4.14 15.53 -1.71
CA SER A 181 -3.80 16.95 -1.63
C SER A 181 -3.85 17.63 -2.99
N TRP A 182 -3.34 16.98 -4.02
CA TRP A 182 -3.35 17.47 -5.40
C TRP A 182 -4.76 17.52 -5.96
N GLY A 183 -5.54 16.45 -5.78
CA GLY A 183 -6.94 16.39 -6.19
C GLY A 183 -7.80 17.47 -5.52
N ALA A 184 -7.67 17.63 -4.21
CA ALA A 184 -8.38 18.65 -3.44
C ALA A 184 -8.01 20.08 -3.90
N PHE A 185 -6.72 20.34 -4.17
CA PHE A 185 -6.27 21.62 -4.71
C PHE A 185 -6.96 21.94 -6.05
N PHE A 186 -6.99 21.03 -7.01
CA PHE A 186 -7.65 21.27 -8.29
C PHE A 186 -9.15 21.44 -8.17
N GLN A 187 -9.81 20.68 -7.31
CA GLN A 187 -11.25 20.87 -7.05
C GLN A 187 -11.56 22.26 -6.52
N THR A 188 -10.70 22.83 -5.66
CA THR A 188 -10.91 24.22 -5.16
C THR A 188 -10.71 25.26 -6.25
N GLN A 189 -9.75 25.05 -7.20
CA GLN A 189 -9.56 25.96 -8.32
C GLN A 189 -10.77 25.95 -9.27
N ALA A 190 -11.30 24.76 -9.57
CA ALA A 190 -12.44 24.61 -10.47
C ALA A 190 -13.76 25.20 -9.89
N THR A 191 -13.91 25.18 -8.56
CA THR A 191 -15.17 25.54 -7.90
C THR A 191 -15.20 26.96 -7.34
N GLY A 192 -14.04 27.66 -7.28
CA GLY A 192 -13.86 28.89 -6.49
C GLY A 192 -14.60 30.14 -6.96
N PRO A 193 -14.55 30.54 -8.26
CA PRO A 193 -14.91 31.93 -8.63
C PRO A 193 -16.40 32.25 -8.65
N VAL A 194 -17.27 31.24 -8.69
CA VAL A 194 -18.72 31.42 -8.98
C VAL A 194 -19.61 31.05 -7.81
N ARG A 195 -19.04 30.58 -6.67
CA ARG A 195 -19.83 30.09 -5.56
C ARG A 195 -20.26 31.22 -4.60
N ARG A 196 -21.49 31.11 -4.14
CA ARG A 196 -22.06 32.03 -3.14
C ARG A 196 -21.31 32.00 -1.79
N TYR A 197 -20.70 30.82 -1.47
CA TYR A 197 -19.89 30.60 -0.28
C TYR A 197 -18.50 30.20 -0.71
N PRO A 198 -17.48 31.04 -0.50
CA PRO A 198 -16.10 30.75 -0.87
C PRO A 198 -15.55 29.61 0.00
N ILE A 199 -14.78 28.75 -0.62
CA ILE A 199 -14.04 27.66 0.07
C ILE A 199 -12.71 28.24 0.56
N ASN A 200 -12.37 27.97 1.81
CA ASN A 200 -11.05 28.32 2.36
C ASN A 200 -9.99 27.33 1.86
N LYS A 201 -9.21 27.78 0.86
CA LYS A 201 -8.19 26.95 0.19
C LYS A 201 -7.07 26.50 1.13
N ASP A 202 -6.71 27.33 2.11
CA ASP A 202 -5.67 27.01 3.07
C ASP A 202 -6.10 25.87 4.01
N LEU A 203 -7.36 25.90 4.46
CA LEU A 203 -7.92 24.80 5.26
C LEU A 203 -8.06 23.51 4.45
N VAL A 204 -8.44 23.58 3.17
CA VAL A 204 -8.46 22.40 2.29
C VAL A 204 -7.06 21.83 2.14
N SER A 205 -6.07 22.69 1.85
CA SER A 205 -4.68 22.25 1.68
C SER A 205 -4.13 21.63 2.95
N ALA A 206 -4.32 22.29 4.10
CA ALA A 206 -3.87 21.75 5.39
C ALA A 206 -4.55 20.43 5.75
N GLY A 207 -5.88 20.36 5.58
CA GLY A 207 -6.66 19.15 5.87
C GLY A 207 -6.27 17.97 4.97
N ALA A 208 -6.08 18.20 3.67
CA ALA A 208 -5.68 17.18 2.73
C ALA A 208 -4.26 16.66 2.99
N LEU A 209 -3.32 17.54 3.34
CA LEU A 209 -1.93 17.17 3.67
C LEU A 209 -1.83 16.36 4.98
N LEU A 210 -2.81 16.46 5.87
CA LEU A 210 -2.74 15.87 7.21
C LEU A 210 -3.81 14.77 7.46
N HIS A 211 -4.65 14.44 6.48
CA HIS A 211 -5.84 13.61 6.71
C HIS A 211 -5.51 12.19 7.22
N ASP A 212 -4.37 11.63 6.88
CA ASP A 212 -3.89 10.30 7.27
C ASP A 212 -2.59 10.34 8.10
N ILE A 213 -2.29 11.47 8.74
CA ILE A 213 -1.04 11.61 9.52
C ILE A 213 -0.97 10.65 10.72
N ASP A 214 -2.10 10.17 11.22
CA ASP A 214 -2.19 9.20 12.31
C ASP A 214 -1.56 7.85 11.96
N VAL A 215 -1.43 7.51 10.68
CA VAL A 215 -0.81 6.27 10.22
C VAL A 215 0.59 6.11 10.78
N ILE A 216 1.37 7.20 10.88
CA ILE A 216 2.71 7.21 11.49
C ILE A 216 2.64 6.76 12.95
N GLY A 217 1.59 7.14 13.68
CA GLY A 217 1.34 6.68 15.05
C GLY A 217 0.83 5.23 15.15
N ARG A 218 0.23 4.71 14.09
CA ARG A 218 -0.51 3.44 14.05
C ARG A 218 0.29 2.28 13.48
N ILE A 219 1.01 2.47 12.39
CA ILE A 219 1.76 1.43 11.69
C ILE A 219 3.26 1.54 12.00
N MET A 220 3.94 0.41 12.04
CA MET A 220 5.39 0.34 12.20
C MET A 220 6.00 -0.75 11.34
N HIS A 221 7.27 -0.59 11.04
CA HIS A 221 8.04 -1.61 10.35
C HIS A 221 8.16 -2.90 11.17
N ASN A 222 8.07 -4.03 10.49
CA ASN A 222 8.38 -5.36 11.00
C ASN A 222 9.35 -6.04 10.03
N GLY A 223 10.64 -5.73 10.16
CA GLY A 223 11.62 -6.08 9.15
C GLY A 223 11.31 -5.35 7.84
N TYR A 224 11.11 -6.09 6.75
CA TYR A 224 10.70 -5.55 5.45
C TYR A 224 9.17 -5.50 5.26
N GLY A 225 8.40 -6.01 6.20
CA GLY A 225 6.95 -5.90 6.25
C GLY A 225 6.49 -4.86 7.26
N TYR A 226 5.21 -4.91 7.58
CA TYR A 226 4.56 -3.96 8.48
C TYR A 226 3.67 -4.67 9.51
N ARG A 227 3.43 -4.00 10.61
CA ARG A 227 2.42 -4.40 11.61
C ARG A 227 1.83 -3.18 12.28
N GLU A 228 0.68 -3.33 12.86
CA GLU A 228 0.15 -2.30 13.76
C GLU A 228 0.98 -2.22 15.04
N LYS A 229 1.09 -1.01 15.57
CA LYS A 229 1.66 -0.79 16.91
C LYS A 229 0.75 -1.46 17.96
N ALA A 230 1.36 -1.94 19.03
CA ALA A 230 0.61 -2.58 20.11
C ALA A 230 -0.49 -1.65 20.66
N PHE A 231 -1.63 -2.23 20.99
CA PHE A 231 -2.80 -1.54 21.57
C PHE A 231 -3.48 -0.51 20.65
N HIS A 232 -3.10 -0.40 19.38
CA HIS A 232 -3.73 0.56 18.46
C HIS A 232 -5.26 0.45 18.47
N GLY A 233 -5.82 -0.76 18.40
CA GLY A 233 -7.27 -0.99 18.46
C GLY A 233 -7.95 -0.53 19.75
N LEU A 234 -7.20 -0.28 20.84
CA LEU A 234 -7.72 0.25 22.10
C LEU A 234 -7.62 1.78 22.18
N ILE A 235 -6.60 2.38 21.55
CA ILE A 235 -6.34 3.83 21.66
C ILE A 235 -6.99 4.64 20.53
N GLY A 236 -7.49 3.98 19.47
CA GLY A 236 -8.22 4.64 18.37
C GLY A 236 -7.47 5.83 17.78
N SER A 237 -8.11 6.98 17.73
CA SER A 237 -7.56 8.22 17.15
C SER A 237 -6.60 8.98 18.08
N LEU A 238 -6.20 8.44 19.24
CA LEU A 238 -5.33 9.16 20.17
C LEU A 238 -4.01 9.63 19.53
N PRO A 239 -3.30 8.82 18.71
CA PRO A 239 -2.09 9.29 18.04
C PRO A 239 -2.30 10.53 17.16
N LEU A 240 -3.44 10.63 16.48
CA LEU A 240 -3.81 11.81 15.70
C LEU A 240 -3.91 13.04 16.60
N TYR A 241 -4.67 12.94 17.70
CA TYR A 241 -4.86 14.05 18.63
C TYR A 241 -3.56 14.51 19.29
N ASP A 242 -2.67 13.59 19.64
CA ASP A 242 -1.37 13.92 20.22
C ASP A 242 -0.51 14.73 19.24
N ILE A 243 -0.40 14.29 17.98
CA ILE A 243 0.35 14.99 16.94
C ILE A 243 -0.23 16.38 16.69
N LEU A 244 -1.54 16.48 16.48
CA LEU A 244 -2.20 17.75 16.15
C LEU A 244 -2.17 18.73 17.33
N THR A 245 -2.34 18.26 18.57
CA THR A 245 -2.34 19.12 19.76
C THR A 245 -0.95 19.67 20.04
N ALA A 246 0.10 18.86 19.89
CA ALA A 246 1.48 19.33 20.03
C ALA A 246 1.79 20.44 19.02
N ALA A 247 1.52 20.22 17.73
CA ALA A 247 1.74 21.22 16.69
C ALA A 247 0.90 22.49 16.87
N ARG A 248 -0.32 22.35 17.40
CA ARG A 248 -1.18 23.49 17.69
C ARG A 248 -0.57 24.43 18.72
N VAL A 249 0.04 23.88 19.77
CA VAL A 249 0.69 24.69 20.83
C VAL A 249 1.86 25.47 20.23
N GLU A 250 2.70 24.82 19.44
CA GLU A 250 3.87 25.45 18.81
C GLU A 250 3.48 26.55 17.81
N ALA A 251 2.51 26.29 16.93
CA ALA A 251 2.04 27.24 15.93
C ALA A 251 1.08 28.29 16.48
N LYS A 252 0.63 28.17 17.74
CA LYS A 252 -0.38 29.03 18.38
C LYS A 252 -1.67 29.13 17.55
N LEU A 253 -2.09 28.00 16.97
CA LEU A 253 -3.27 27.96 16.10
C LEU A 253 -4.54 28.21 16.90
N PRO A 254 -5.41 29.20 16.52
CA PRO A 254 -6.65 29.54 17.23
C PRO A 254 -7.65 28.37 17.25
N ASP A 255 -8.49 28.32 18.29
CA ASP A 255 -9.47 27.24 18.51
C ASP A 255 -10.39 27.00 17.33
N ASN A 256 -10.88 28.06 16.70
CA ASN A 256 -11.81 27.98 15.57
C ASN A 256 -11.16 27.38 14.32
N LEU A 257 -9.90 27.74 14.01
CA LEU A 257 -9.16 27.15 12.89
C LEU A 257 -8.80 25.69 13.18
N PHE A 258 -8.37 25.41 14.41
CA PHE A 258 -8.05 24.05 14.82
C PHE A 258 -9.27 23.12 14.77
N ALA A 259 -10.42 23.55 15.31
CA ALA A 259 -11.66 22.79 15.28
C ALA A 259 -12.15 22.53 13.84
N HIS A 260 -12.03 23.53 12.96
CA HIS A 260 -12.40 23.36 11.56
C HIS A 260 -11.46 22.38 10.84
N LEU A 261 -10.14 22.49 11.05
CA LEU A 261 -9.15 21.57 10.48
C LEU A 261 -9.36 20.14 10.99
N LEU A 262 -9.56 19.96 12.29
CA LEU A 262 -9.85 18.65 12.89
C LEU A 262 -11.11 18.03 12.27
N HIS A 263 -12.18 18.83 12.09
CA HIS A 263 -13.38 18.37 11.41
C HIS A 263 -13.11 17.92 9.97
N ILE A 264 -12.26 18.62 9.21
CA ILE A 264 -11.89 18.23 7.85
C ILE A 264 -11.18 16.88 7.86
N ILE A 265 -10.20 16.69 8.76
CA ILE A 265 -9.43 15.46 8.89
C ILE A 265 -10.35 14.28 9.26
N GLU A 266 -11.17 14.42 10.30
CA GLU A 266 -12.06 13.34 10.73
C GLU A 266 -13.15 13.01 9.69
N ALA A 267 -13.66 14.04 8.99
CA ALA A 267 -14.69 13.85 7.97
C ALA A 267 -14.16 13.30 6.64
N SER A 268 -12.85 13.26 6.43
CA SER A 268 -12.23 12.75 5.19
C SER A 268 -12.39 11.24 5.03
N HIS A 269 -12.45 10.49 6.13
CA HIS A 269 -12.57 9.04 6.12
C HIS A 269 -13.96 8.55 5.65
N GLU A 270 -14.06 7.29 5.20
CA GLU A 270 -15.28 6.70 4.62
C GLU A 270 -16.51 6.83 5.51
N THR A 271 -16.36 6.68 6.82
CA THR A 271 -17.44 6.79 7.81
C THR A 271 -17.71 8.21 8.29
N GLY A 272 -16.86 9.18 7.93
CA GLY A 272 -16.96 10.56 8.36
C GLY A 272 -18.14 11.30 7.71
N VAL A 273 -18.66 12.32 8.39
CA VAL A 273 -19.74 13.18 7.88
C VAL A 273 -19.22 14.58 7.65
N ALA A 274 -19.03 14.97 6.41
CA ALA A 274 -18.56 16.30 6.04
C ALA A 274 -19.66 17.35 6.21
N LYS A 275 -19.45 18.32 7.11
CA LYS A 275 -20.38 19.41 7.44
C LYS A 275 -19.96 20.77 6.86
N THR A 276 -18.76 20.86 6.26
CA THR A 276 -18.23 22.08 5.63
C THR A 276 -17.83 21.79 4.18
N ALA A 277 -17.77 22.85 3.37
CA ALA A 277 -17.37 22.70 1.97
C ALA A 277 -15.95 22.18 1.84
N GLU A 278 -15.04 22.60 2.71
CA GLU A 278 -13.66 22.16 2.78
C GLU A 278 -13.56 20.65 3.06
N ALA A 279 -14.33 20.18 4.05
CA ALA A 279 -14.40 18.74 4.37
C ALA A 279 -14.97 17.92 3.22
N MET A 280 -15.99 18.43 2.50
CA MET A 280 -16.54 17.75 1.30
C MET A 280 -15.50 17.61 0.20
N VAL A 281 -14.69 18.64 -0.03
CA VAL A 281 -13.62 18.60 -1.05
C VAL A 281 -12.57 17.56 -0.70
N VAL A 282 -12.03 17.61 0.54
CA VAL A 282 -10.98 16.66 0.97
C VAL A 282 -11.51 15.21 0.94
N ARG A 283 -12.74 14.99 1.46
CA ARG A 283 -13.39 13.68 1.40
C ARG A 283 -13.56 13.17 -0.02
N SER A 284 -13.99 14.02 -0.96
CA SER A 284 -14.16 13.61 -2.37
C SER A 284 -12.83 13.22 -3.01
N ALA A 285 -11.76 13.97 -2.73
CA ALA A 285 -10.43 13.67 -3.22
C ALA A 285 -9.89 12.36 -2.63
N ASN A 286 -10.11 12.12 -1.32
CA ASN A 286 -9.75 10.89 -0.63
C ASN A 286 -10.47 9.67 -1.24
N LEU A 287 -11.79 9.73 -1.39
CA LEU A 287 -12.58 8.64 -1.98
C LEU A 287 -12.13 8.34 -3.42
N LEU A 288 -11.82 9.36 -4.21
CA LEU A 288 -11.33 9.16 -5.58
C LEU A 288 -9.99 8.42 -5.61
N SER A 289 -9.03 8.82 -4.77
CA SER A 289 -7.73 8.14 -4.67
C SER A 289 -7.89 6.69 -4.23
N ILE A 290 -8.74 6.42 -3.23
CA ILE A 290 -9.06 5.06 -2.76
C ILE A 290 -9.63 4.20 -3.90
N GLU A 291 -10.64 4.69 -4.61
CA GLU A 291 -11.30 3.96 -5.70
C GLU A 291 -10.35 3.72 -6.88
N TYR A 292 -9.50 4.70 -7.21
CA TYR A 292 -8.50 4.55 -8.25
C TYR A 292 -7.47 3.48 -7.91
N ASN A 293 -6.95 3.48 -6.68
CA ASN A 293 -6.01 2.47 -6.20
C ASN A 293 -6.62 1.06 -6.19
N ARG A 294 -7.90 0.92 -5.75
CA ARG A 294 -8.64 -0.36 -5.82
C ARG A 294 -8.79 -0.88 -7.25
N LEU A 295 -9.01 0.03 -8.20
CA LEU A 295 -9.08 -0.32 -9.63
C LEU A 295 -7.72 -0.80 -10.12
N GLU A 296 -6.65 -0.07 -9.85
CA GLU A 296 -5.29 -0.46 -10.22
C GLU A 296 -4.90 -1.82 -9.64
N ASP A 297 -5.17 -2.06 -8.37
CA ASP A 297 -4.88 -3.34 -7.70
C ASP A 297 -5.65 -4.50 -8.34
N THR A 298 -6.90 -4.27 -8.72
CA THR A 298 -7.71 -5.27 -9.43
C THR A 298 -7.09 -5.57 -10.80
N LEU A 299 -6.80 -4.56 -11.60
CA LEU A 299 -6.22 -4.73 -12.93
C LEU A 299 -4.81 -5.32 -12.89
N TRP A 300 -4.04 -4.98 -11.85
CA TRP A 300 -2.71 -5.55 -11.64
C TRP A 300 -2.75 -7.03 -11.29
N SER A 301 -3.64 -7.43 -10.37
CA SER A 301 -3.77 -8.83 -9.95
C SER A 301 -4.27 -9.75 -11.07
N CYS A 302 -4.98 -9.21 -12.04
CA CYS A 302 -5.57 -9.94 -13.17
C CYS A 302 -4.78 -9.80 -14.48
N LYS A 303 -3.51 -9.40 -14.45
CA LYS A 303 -2.69 -9.17 -15.66
C LYS A 303 -2.62 -10.36 -16.62
N THR A 304 -2.78 -11.57 -16.12
CA THR A 304 -2.71 -12.83 -16.88
C THR A 304 -4.06 -13.31 -17.40
N GLU A 305 -5.17 -12.67 -17.03
CA GLU A 305 -6.49 -13.07 -17.51
C GLU A 305 -6.73 -12.47 -18.90
N SER A 306 -7.12 -13.32 -19.85
CA SER A 306 -7.55 -12.90 -21.18
C SER A 306 -8.96 -12.37 -21.09
N GLY A 307 -9.14 -11.07 -21.30
CA GLY A 307 -10.46 -10.43 -21.33
C GLY A 307 -10.37 -8.93 -21.04
N ASP A 308 -11.33 -8.20 -21.61
CA ASP A 308 -11.43 -6.75 -21.44
C ASP A 308 -12.15 -6.36 -20.14
N CYS A 309 -12.71 -7.34 -19.42
CA CYS A 309 -13.50 -7.15 -18.22
C CYS A 309 -13.07 -8.13 -17.11
N VAL A 310 -12.96 -7.63 -15.89
CA VAL A 310 -12.57 -8.39 -14.69
C VAL A 310 -13.50 -8.05 -13.54
N TRP A 311 -13.95 -9.06 -12.79
CA TRP A 311 -14.73 -8.83 -11.57
C TRP A 311 -13.82 -8.41 -10.41
N SER A 312 -13.99 -7.19 -9.94
CA SER A 312 -13.31 -6.69 -8.73
C SER A 312 -14.08 -7.10 -7.47
N ARG A 313 -13.43 -7.90 -6.62
CA ARG A 313 -14.04 -8.29 -5.32
C ARG A 313 -14.06 -7.14 -4.32
N THR A 314 -13.07 -6.24 -4.38
CA THR A 314 -12.96 -5.10 -3.47
C THR A 314 -13.92 -3.98 -3.84
N MET A 315 -14.27 -3.85 -5.13
CA MET A 315 -15.19 -2.83 -5.64
C MET A 315 -16.60 -3.39 -5.87
N GLU A 316 -16.79 -4.71 -5.73
CA GLU A 316 -18.06 -5.43 -5.94
C GLU A 316 -18.73 -5.14 -7.30
N ARG A 317 -17.90 -4.99 -8.34
CA ARG A 317 -18.35 -4.68 -9.71
C ARG A 317 -17.39 -5.17 -10.77
N GLU A 318 -17.87 -5.25 -12.01
CA GLU A 318 -17.02 -5.44 -13.17
C GLU A 318 -16.21 -4.17 -13.45
N VAL A 319 -14.92 -4.34 -13.73
CA VAL A 319 -14.01 -3.28 -14.17
C VAL A 319 -13.44 -3.64 -15.53
N TYR A 320 -13.31 -2.64 -16.39
CA TYR A 320 -12.87 -2.83 -17.75
C TYR A 320 -11.41 -2.44 -17.91
N ARG A 321 -10.65 -3.28 -18.60
CA ARG A 321 -9.29 -3.01 -19.05
C ARG A 321 -9.39 -2.54 -20.51
N PHE A 322 -9.28 -1.26 -20.77
CA PHE A 322 -9.04 -0.80 -22.14
C PHE A 322 -7.61 -1.17 -22.50
N GLY A 323 -7.46 -1.99 -23.56
CA GLY A 323 -6.19 -2.49 -24.03
C GLY A 323 -5.19 -1.35 -24.24
N LYS A 324 -3.91 -1.61 -23.96
CA LYS A 324 -2.86 -0.79 -24.54
C LYS A 324 -3.11 -0.82 -26.04
N GLU A 325 -3.30 0.35 -26.67
CA GLU A 325 -3.12 0.47 -28.12
C GLU A 325 -1.82 -0.26 -28.44
N LYS A 326 -1.87 -1.21 -29.37
CA LYS A 326 -0.65 -1.87 -29.88
C LYS A 326 0.27 -0.73 -30.25
N GLN A 327 1.39 -0.58 -29.54
CA GLN A 327 2.43 0.31 -30.02
C GLN A 327 2.78 -0.20 -31.41
N ASP A 328 2.59 0.65 -32.43
CA ASP A 328 2.99 0.38 -33.81
C ASP A 328 4.45 -0.04 -33.84
N GLY A 329 4.71 -1.33 -33.86
CA GLY A 329 6.04 -1.92 -33.80
C GLY A 329 6.07 -3.42 -33.89
N ASP A 330 4.96 -4.13 -33.56
CA ASP A 330 4.81 -5.54 -33.82
C ASP A 330 4.29 -5.76 -35.25
N THR A 331 5.22 -5.73 -36.19
CA THR A 331 4.98 -6.19 -37.56
C THR A 331 4.70 -7.68 -37.53
N ASP A 332 3.43 -8.05 -37.63
CA ASP A 332 3.02 -9.38 -38.07
C ASP A 332 3.72 -9.62 -39.43
N THR A 333 4.76 -10.43 -39.41
CA THR A 333 5.30 -11.00 -40.63
C THR A 333 4.22 -11.90 -41.22
N PRO A 334 3.68 -11.63 -42.43
CA PRO A 334 2.69 -12.51 -43.01
C PRO A 334 3.36 -13.86 -43.33
N GLU A 335 2.83 -14.94 -42.70
CA GLU A 335 3.13 -16.27 -43.16
C GLU A 335 2.75 -16.40 -44.65
N ASN A 336 3.74 -16.66 -45.49
CA ASN A 336 3.57 -17.03 -46.87
C ASN A 336 2.68 -18.26 -46.97
N SER A 337 1.44 -18.11 -47.36
CA SER A 337 0.64 -19.17 -47.97
C SER A 337 0.98 -19.24 -49.44
N GLU A 338 1.99 -20.02 -49.79
CA GLU A 338 2.13 -20.48 -51.18
C GLU A 338 1.05 -21.48 -51.47
N ALA A 339 0.41 -21.18 -52.58
CA ALA A 339 -0.66 -21.92 -53.23
C ALA A 339 -0.28 -23.29 -53.73
N HIS A 340 -1.24 -24.17 -53.77
CA HIS A 340 -1.55 -24.94 -54.98
C HIS A 340 -3.06 -25.13 -55.14
#